data_31269eb39a28955c1a3881dd50eb6139
#
_entry.id   31269eb39a28955c1a3881dd50eb6139
#
_cell.length_a   1.000
_cell.length_b   1.000
_cell.length_c   1.000
_cell.angle_alpha   90.00
_cell.angle_beta   90.00
_cell.angle_gamma   90.00
#
_symmetry.space_group_name_H-M   'P 1'
#
loop_
_entity.id
_entity.type
_entity.pdbx_description
1 polymer ?
#
loop_
_entity_poly.entity_id
_entity_poly.type
_entity_poly.pdbx_seq_one_letter_code
_entity_poly.pdbx_strand_id
1 'polypeptide(L)'
;MNTLSFTRRNALKSLAAGALTAGLARLGDARGPAPSPARPSLHVYPDYGWLRGFSMVPSWGARIEEAWWAYDGAGMREEAALARQVHANCIRLWIEFTAWMADPEKVTANFLDAVKAIGECGMKAMPCLFNRWHDSQWDYGGTYTETLFRDWKPQVAYVRELVTPLSGDDRVLIWDLCNEPQAHDLGSEVNQREFAWLKLVAETVRDCGARQPITIGTMNGKNIETFAPLVDVLCAHPYAHTRGELESLIGGYHAIRTAHRKSLLVNECIPGSLSDATRAQVARFYTELLSAAGLGWMGWALREGKAISTRRDRYDANGINREGFHPFFTKAGRLRDGLEFLTERPKLRAPWEKD
;
A
#
# COMPACT_ATOMS: atom_id res chain seq x y z
N MET A 1 45.75 17.65 24.74
CA MET A 1 45.83 18.97 25.44
C MET A 1 44.66 19.83 25.00
N ASN A 2 43.96 20.34 25.98
CA ASN A 2 42.81 21.22 26.00
C ASN A 2 41.42 20.59 25.84
N THR A 3 40.94 20.19 26.98
CA THR A 3 39.55 20.04 27.41
C THR A 3 38.94 21.43 27.61
N LEU A 4 37.73 21.65 27.09
CA LEU A 4 36.86 22.73 27.55
C LEU A 4 35.52 22.14 28.00
N SER A 5 35.38 22.10 29.31
CA SER A 5 34.14 21.85 30.04
C SER A 5 33.29 23.12 30.04
N PHE A 6 31.97 22.98 29.75
CA PHE A 6 31.00 24.03 30.06
C PHE A 6 30.01 23.54 31.11
N THR A 7 30.11 24.18 32.28
CA THR A 7 29.26 23.96 33.45
C THR A 7 27.93 24.71 33.33
N ARG A 8 26.89 24.02 33.82
CA ARG A 8 25.57 24.62 34.15
C ARG A 8 25.74 25.61 35.29
N ARG A 9 25.14 26.80 35.18
CA ARG A 9 24.41 27.49 36.28
C ARG A 9 23.87 28.87 35.88
N ASN A 10 22.64 29.13 36.39
CA ASN A 10 22.01 30.42 36.69
C ASN A 10 21.30 31.19 35.58
N ALA A 11 19.96 31.18 35.65
CA ALA A 11 19.20 32.43 35.95
C ALA A 11 17.71 32.10 36.23
N LEU A 12 17.40 32.03 37.52
CA LEU A 12 16.07 32.29 38.08
C LEU A 12 16.08 33.77 38.53
N LYS A 13 14.98 34.46 38.27
CA LYS A 13 14.35 35.58 38.98
C LYS A 13 13.97 36.76 38.08
N SER A 14 12.67 36.93 37.88
CA SER A 14 11.99 38.18 38.23
C SER A 14 10.47 38.00 38.09
N LEU A 15 9.80 38.01 39.21
CA LEU A 15 8.37 38.27 39.39
C LEU A 15 8.17 39.79 39.32
N ALA A 16 7.15 40.25 38.57
CA ALA A 16 6.52 41.53 38.80
C ALA A 16 5.02 41.41 38.55
N ALA A 17 4.26 41.77 39.57
CA ALA A 17 2.80 41.85 39.60
C ALA A 17 2.30 43.10 38.84
N GLY A 18 1.19 42.97 38.14
CA GLY A 18 0.48 44.07 37.53
C GLY A 18 -1.03 43.85 37.53
N ALA A 19 -1.76 44.79 38.03
CA ALA A 19 -3.11 44.79 38.57
C ALA A 19 -4.25 44.48 37.61
N LEU A 20 -5.36 44.00 38.21
CA LEU A 20 -6.71 43.83 37.63
C LEU A 20 -7.27 45.15 37.08
N THR A 21 -7.85 45.10 35.88
CA THR A 21 -8.98 45.93 35.49
C THR A 21 -10.06 45.07 34.89
N ALA A 22 -11.20 45.06 35.58
CA ALA A 22 -12.42 44.36 35.14
C ALA A 22 -13.03 45.13 33.95
N GLY A 23 -13.08 44.48 32.79
CA GLY A 23 -13.86 44.91 31.65
C GLY A 23 -14.99 43.90 31.39
N LEU A 24 -16.22 44.29 31.71
CA LEU A 24 -17.45 43.62 31.31
C LEU A 24 -17.56 43.64 29.77
N ALA A 25 -17.16 42.59 29.10
CA ALA A 25 -17.44 42.36 27.69
C ALA A 25 -18.63 41.40 27.55
N ARG A 26 -19.58 41.83 26.76
CA ARG A 26 -20.87 41.21 26.42
C ARG A 26 -20.71 39.75 26.04
N LEU A 27 -21.64 38.92 26.58
CA LEU A 27 -21.95 37.56 26.10
C LEU A 27 -22.36 37.67 24.61
N GLY A 28 -21.41 37.48 23.72
CA GLY A 28 -21.65 37.21 22.31
C GLY A 28 -22.02 35.73 22.15
N ASP A 29 -23.06 35.43 21.41
CA ASP A 29 -23.53 34.10 21.03
C ASP A 29 -22.37 33.22 20.65
N ALA A 30 -22.05 32.25 21.51
CA ALA A 30 -21.18 31.13 21.17
C ALA A 30 -21.98 30.17 20.25
N ARG A 31 -22.02 30.49 18.97
CA ARG A 31 -22.34 29.46 17.97
C ARG A 31 -21.25 28.41 18.11
N GLY A 32 -21.63 27.22 18.54
CA GLY A 32 -20.74 26.06 18.55
C GLY A 32 -20.07 25.88 17.17
N PRO A 33 -18.91 25.22 17.10
CA PRO A 33 -18.24 24.98 15.84
C PRO A 33 -19.25 24.37 14.85
N ALA A 34 -19.28 24.91 13.62
CA ALA A 34 -20.15 24.40 12.57
C ALA A 34 -19.96 22.89 12.47
N PRO A 35 -21.05 22.10 12.33
CA PRO A 35 -20.94 20.65 12.20
C PRO A 35 -19.96 20.37 11.06
N SER A 36 -18.95 19.55 11.35
CA SER A 36 -17.98 19.08 10.35
C SER A 36 -18.78 18.50 9.17
N PRO A 37 -18.44 18.84 7.93
CA PRO A 37 -19.17 18.30 6.78
C PRO A 37 -19.26 16.78 6.91
N ALA A 38 -20.45 16.23 6.67
CA ALA A 38 -20.68 14.80 6.74
C ALA A 38 -19.62 14.09 5.90
N ARG A 39 -18.89 13.14 6.51
CA ARG A 39 -17.89 12.37 5.78
C ARG A 39 -18.57 11.71 4.58
N PRO A 40 -17.96 11.77 3.38
CA PRO A 40 -18.51 11.10 2.21
C PRO A 40 -18.69 9.61 2.50
N SER A 41 -19.79 9.02 2.01
CA SER A 41 -20.04 7.60 2.18
C SER A 41 -18.94 6.79 1.49
N LEU A 42 -18.26 5.95 2.26
CA LEU A 42 -17.23 5.06 1.75
C LEU A 42 -17.87 3.93 0.93
N HIS A 43 -17.28 3.61 -0.22
CA HIS A 43 -17.73 2.47 -1.02
C HIS A 43 -16.93 1.21 -0.63
N VAL A 44 -17.38 0.52 0.42
CA VAL A 44 -16.80 -0.74 0.89
C VAL A 44 -17.66 -1.89 0.36
N TYR A 45 -17.01 -2.85 -0.30
CA TYR A 45 -17.69 -4.06 -0.77
C TYR A 45 -17.76 -5.12 0.33
N PRO A 46 -18.84 -5.91 0.40
CA PRO A 46 -18.99 -6.95 1.41
C PRO A 46 -18.01 -8.11 1.24
N ASP A 47 -17.57 -8.36 0.01
CA ASP A 47 -16.51 -9.31 -0.35
C ASP A 47 -15.72 -8.83 -1.56
N TYR A 48 -14.58 -9.47 -1.81
CA TYR A 48 -13.64 -9.13 -2.88
C TYR A 48 -13.31 -10.33 -3.79
N GLY A 49 -14.11 -11.40 -3.79
CA GLY A 49 -13.86 -12.59 -4.62
C GLY A 49 -13.70 -12.30 -6.11
N TRP A 50 -14.23 -11.19 -6.58
CA TRP A 50 -14.09 -10.69 -7.94
C TRP A 50 -12.76 -9.96 -8.20
N LEU A 51 -12.02 -9.56 -7.16
CA LEU A 51 -10.74 -8.83 -7.30
C LEU A 51 -9.69 -9.73 -7.93
N ARG A 52 -9.12 -9.26 -9.02
CA ARG A 52 -8.05 -9.92 -9.77
C ARG A 52 -7.04 -8.87 -10.18
N GLY A 53 -5.78 -9.10 -9.89
CA GLY A 53 -4.80 -8.09 -10.25
C GLY A 53 -3.37 -8.48 -9.96
N PHE A 54 -2.54 -7.46 -9.97
CA PHE A 54 -1.11 -7.59 -9.73
C PHE A 54 -0.59 -6.45 -8.89
N SER A 55 0.36 -6.77 -8.01
CA SER A 55 1.30 -5.79 -7.50
C SER A 55 2.31 -5.50 -8.61
N MET A 56 2.36 -4.23 -9.02
CA MET A 56 3.19 -3.79 -10.13
C MET A 56 4.47 -3.16 -9.61
N VAL A 57 5.59 -3.80 -9.91
CA VAL A 57 6.91 -3.18 -9.86
C VAL A 57 7.26 -2.83 -11.29
N PRO A 58 7.35 -1.54 -11.66
CA PRO A 58 7.60 -1.13 -13.05
C PRO A 58 8.89 -1.73 -13.59
N SER A 59 8.84 -2.35 -14.78
CA SER A 59 9.95 -3.14 -15.32
C SER A 59 11.19 -2.30 -15.69
N TRP A 60 11.02 -0.99 -15.86
CA TRP A 60 12.11 -0.08 -16.25
C TRP A 60 12.97 0.42 -15.09
N GLY A 61 12.55 0.28 -13.82
CA GLY A 61 13.31 0.66 -12.63
C GLY A 61 13.94 -0.56 -11.93
N ALA A 62 15.21 -0.46 -11.52
CA ALA A 62 15.80 -1.45 -10.63
C ALA A 62 15.35 -1.26 -9.18
N ARG A 63 14.95 -0.03 -8.84
CA ARG A 63 14.37 0.40 -7.57
C ARG A 63 13.06 1.14 -7.84
N ILE A 64 12.20 1.22 -6.85
CA ILE A 64 10.91 1.91 -7.01
C ILE A 64 11.14 3.39 -7.28
N GLU A 65 12.08 4.03 -6.58
CA GLU A 65 12.45 5.43 -6.80
C GLU A 65 12.86 5.70 -8.25
N GLU A 66 13.71 4.84 -8.82
CA GLU A 66 14.17 4.96 -10.21
C GLU A 66 13.00 4.89 -11.18
N ALA A 67 12.01 4.04 -10.90
CA ALA A 67 10.83 3.93 -11.73
C ALA A 67 10.02 5.24 -11.79
N TRP A 68 10.02 6.02 -10.70
CA TRP A 68 9.34 7.31 -10.65
C TRP A 68 10.17 8.46 -11.20
N TRP A 69 11.50 8.46 -10.97
CA TRP A 69 12.40 9.48 -11.52
C TRP A 69 12.54 9.37 -13.03
N ALA A 70 12.60 8.16 -13.55
CA ALA A 70 12.70 7.84 -14.98
C ALA A 70 11.39 7.27 -15.51
N TYR A 71 10.26 7.85 -15.12
CA TYR A 71 8.94 7.37 -15.46
C TYR A 71 8.77 7.19 -16.97
N ASP A 72 8.32 6.00 -17.35
CA ASP A 72 7.99 5.62 -18.72
C ASP A 72 6.48 5.45 -18.87
N GLY A 73 5.81 6.52 -19.33
CA GLY A 73 4.37 6.50 -19.52
C GLY A 73 3.90 5.53 -20.63
N ALA A 74 4.74 5.24 -21.63
CA ALA A 74 4.46 4.22 -22.64
C ALA A 74 4.59 2.81 -22.05
N GLY A 75 5.67 2.56 -21.30
CA GLY A 75 5.86 1.31 -20.55
C GLY A 75 4.74 1.06 -19.54
N MET A 76 4.24 2.10 -18.87
CA MET A 76 3.12 2.01 -17.94
C MET A 76 1.85 1.50 -18.65
N ARG A 77 1.54 2.02 -19.83
CA ARG A 77 0.39 1.60 -20.63
C ARG A 77 0.56 0.18 -21.18
N GLU A 78 1.77 -0.17 -21.60
CA GLU A 78 2.09 -1.54 -22.01
C GLU A 78 1.86 -2.53 -20.88
N GLU A 79 2.37 -2.28 -19.68
CA GLU A 79 2.21 -3.17 -18.53
C GLU A 79 0.75 -3.26 -18.06
N ALA A 80 0.01 -2.16 -18.08
CA ALA A 80 -1.42 -2.18 -17.81
C ALA A 80 -2.18 -3.04 -18.85
N ALA A 81 -1.80 -2.96 -20.12
CA ALA A 81 -2.38 -3.80 -21.17
C ALA A 81 -2.06 -5.29 -20.98
N LEU A 82 -0.85 -5.64 -20.54
CA LEU A 82 -0.50 -7.03 -20.20
C LEU A 82 -1.38 -7.56 -19.07
N ALA A 83 -1.58 -6.79 -18.00
CA ALA A 83 -2.47 -7.18 -16.92
C ALA A 83 -3.90 -7.42 -17.42
N ARG A 84 -4.38 -6.56 -18.33
CA ARG A 84 -5.72 -6.69 -18.90
C ARG A 84 -5.89 -7.93 -19.79
N GLN A 85 -4.83 -8.44 -20.44
CA GLN A 85 -4.86 -9.68 -21.23
C GLN A 85 -5.30 -10.89 -20.41
N VAL A 86 -4.99 -10.91 -19.11
CA VAL A 86 -5.37 -11.97 -18.17
C VAL A 86 -6.55 -11.56 -17.27
N HIS A 87 -7.40 -10.69 -17.78
CA HIS A 87 -8.62 -10.20 -17.12
C HIS A 87 -8.40 -9.58 -15.73
N ALA A 88 -7.23 -8.99 -15.48
CA ALA A 88 -7.05 -8.17 -14.28
C ALA A 88 -8.03 -7.00 -14.29
N ASN A 89 -8.52 -6.63 -13.12
CA ASN A 89 -9.40 -5.49 -12.91
C ASN A 89 -8.83 -4.46 -11.93
N CYS A 90 -7.66 -4.76 -11.34
CA CYS A 90 -6.95 -3.85 -10.44
C CYS A 90 -5.44 -3.98 -10.59
N ILE A 91 -4.73 -2.87 -10.47
CA ILE A 91 -3.27 -2.83 -10.31
C ILE A 91 -2.95 -2.14 -8.99
N ARG A 92 -2.21 -2.83 -8.12
CA ARG A 92 -1.61 -2.24 -6.94
C ARG A 92 -0.32 -1.56 -7.36
N LEU A 93 -0.30 -0.24 -7.24
CA LEU A 93 0.75 0.63 -7.74
C LEU A 93 1.56 1.19 -6.59
N TRP A 94 2.82 0.85 -6.51
CA TRP A 94 3.71 1.31 -5.46
C TRP A 94 4.28 2.68 -5.77
N ILE A 95 4.08 3.62 -4.84
CA ILE A 95 4.66 4.96 -4.91
C ILE A 95 5.78 5.04 -3.88
N GLU A 96 6.74 5.91 -4.11
CA GLU A 96 7.90 6.02 -3.24
C GLU A 96 8.08 7.43 -2.70
N PHE A 97 8.04 7.54 -1.37
CA PHE A 97 8.19 8.81 -0.68
C PHE A 97 9.53 9.51 -0.95
N THR A 98 10.64 8.76 -1.00
CA THR A 98 11.95 9.34 -1.29
C THR A 98 12.05 9.87 -2.71
N ALA A 99 11.38 9.24 -3.67
CA ALA A 99 11.30 9.77 -5.03
C ALA A 99 10.55 11.10 -5.06
N TRP A 100 9.41 11.17 -4.37
CA TRP A 100 8.64 12.40 -4.24
C TRP A 100 9.41 13.51 -3.52
N MET A 101 10.14 13.20 -2.44
CA MET A 101 10.97 14.17 -1.73
C MET A 101 12.04 14.83 -2.63
N ALA A 102 12.54 14.09 -3.62
CA ALA A 102 13.54 14.61 -4.57
C ALA A 102 12.92 15.54 -5.63
N ASP A 103 11.70 15.24 -6.09
CA ASP A 103 10.99 16.01 -7.12
C ASP A 103 9.46 15.83 -6.97
N PRO A 104 8.82 16.57 -6.04
CA PRO A 104 7.40 16.42 -5.73
C PRO A 104 6.48 16.62 -6.94
N GLU A 105 6.72 17.68 -7.72
CA GLU A 105 5.88 18.03 -8.87
C GLU A 105 5.91 16.93 -9.94
N LYS A 106 7.11 16.51 -10.31
CA LYS A 106 7.31 15.47 -11.34
C LYS A 106 6.71 14.13 -10.91
N VAL A 107 6.98 13.69 -9.68
CA VAL A 107 6.50 12.39 -9.21
C VAL A 107 4.98 12.39 -9.07
N THR A 108 4.38 13.48 -8.60
CA THR A 108 2.93 13.64 -8.56
C THR A 108 2.32 13.58 -9.97
N ALA A 109 2.87 14.30 -10.93
CA ALA A 109 2.39 14.26 -12.32
C ALA A 109 2.49 12.85 -12.93
N ASN A 110 3.62 12.16 -12.71
CA ASN A 110 3.83 10.80 -13.17
C ASN A 110 2.84 9.81 -12.52
N PHE A 111 2.57 9.97 -11.24
CA PHE A 111 1.59 9.16 -10.52
C PHE A 111 0.17 9.35 -11.08
N LEU A 112 -0.24 10.58 -11.34
CA LEU A 112 -1.55 10.87 -11.93
C LEU A 112 -1.68 10.28 -13.35
N ASP A 113 -0.62 10.32 -14.16
CA ASP A 113 -0.59 9.65 -15.48
C ASP A 113 -0.66 8.13 -15.35
N ALA A 114 0.02 7.53 -14.35
CA ALA A 114 -0.04 6.09 -14.10
C ALA A 114 -1.47 5.64 -13.73
N VAL A 115 -2.17 6.37 -12.84
CA VAL A 115 -3.58 6.09 -12.50
C VAL A 115 -4.47 6.23 -13.74
N LYS A 116 -4.22 7.23 -14.58
CA LYS A 116 -4.93 7.41 -15.85
C LYS A 116 -4.70 6.24 -16.79
N ALA A 117 -3.45 5.79 -16.97
CA ALA A 117 -3.11 4.67 -17.85
C ALA A 117 -3.78 3.36 -17.43
N ILE A 118 -3.86 3.09 -16.12
CA ILE A 118 -4.60 1.95 -15.55
C ILE A 118 -6.09 2.06 -15.88
N GLY A 119 -6.67 3.26 -15.69
CA GLY A 119 -8.08 3.54 -15.99
C GLY A 119 -8.43 3.41 -17.47
N GLU A 120 -7.54 3.80 -18.38
CA GLU A 120 -7.69 3.65 -19.84
C GLU A 120 -7.83 2.17 -20.26
N CYS A 121 -7.27 1.24 -19.47
CA CYS A 121 -7.45 -0.20 -19.66
C CYS A 121 -8.73 -0.76 -18.98
N GLY A 122 -9.60 0.09 -18.42
CA GLY A 122 -10.82 -0.33 -17.72
C GLY A 122 -10.58 -0.97 -16.35
N MET A 123 -9.38 -0.80 -15.78
CA MET A 123 -9.00 -1.26 -14.46
C MET A 123 -9.01 -0.12 -13.45
N LYS A 124 -8.95 -0.48 -12.16
CA LYS A 124 -8.76 0.49 -11.07
C LYS A 124 -7.36 0.37 -10.48
N ALA A 125 -6.84 1.49 -9.99
CA ALA A 125 -5.60 1.53 -9.23
C ALA A 125 -5.85 1.29 -7.74
N MET A 126 -4.89 0.63 -7.08
CA MET A 126 -4.77 0.55 -5.64
C MET A 126 -3.40 1.14 -5.27
N PRO A 127 -3.30 2.46 -5.07
CA PRO A 127 -2.02 3.09 -4.73
C PRO A 127 -1.55 2.65 -3.35
N CYS A 128 -0.31 2.18 -3.26
CA CYS A 128 0.40 1.88 -2.02
C CYS A 128 1.33 3.05 -1.70
N LEU A 129 1.04 3.79 -0.62
CA LEU A 129 1.69 5.06 -0.33
C LEU A 129 3.09 4.91 0.27
N PHE A 130 3.28 3.90 1.12
CA PHE A 130 4.55 3.65 1.80
C PHE A 130 4.93 2.18 1.75
N ASN A 131 6.22 1.88 1.97
CA ASN A 131 6.73 0.53 1.93
C ASN A 131 7.79 0.30 3.02
N ARG A 132 7.55 -0.66 3.92
CA ARG A 132 8.51 -1.00 4.97
C ARG A 132 9.86 -1.51 4.44
N TRP A 133 9.84 -2.20 3.32
CA TRP A 133 11.04 -2.80 2.73
C TRP A 133 12.01 -1.80 2.13
N HIS A 134 11.72 -0.51 2.26
CA HIS A 134 12.64 0.58 2.01
C HIS A 134 13.58 0.79 3.21
N ASP A 135 14.44 -0.17 3.46
CA ASP A 135 15.54 0.00 4.39
C ASP A 135 16.86 -0.54 3.82
N SER A 136 17.99 -0.07 4.36
CA SER A 136 19.32 -0.35 3.85
C SER A 136 19.68 -1.83 3.79
N GLN A 137 19.14 -2.65 4.68
CA GLN A 137 19.45 -4.08 4.75
C GLN A 137 18.95 -4.86 3.51
N TRP A 138 17.96 -4.30 2.80
CA TRP A 138 17.33 -4.93 1.64
C TRP A 138 17.64 -4.23 0.32
N ASP A 139 18.54 -3.24 0.32
CA ASP A 139 18.90 -2.43 -0.85
C ASP A 139 17.72 -1.66 -1.48
N TYR A 140 16.72 -1.33 -0.67
CA TYR A 140 15.54 -0.56 -1.09
C TYR A 140 15.57 0.92 -0.69
N GLY A 141 16.67 1.43 -0.14
CA GLY A 141 16.85 2.84 0.08
C GLY A 141 16.81 3.38 1.51
N GLY A 142 16.59 2.55 2.51
CA GLY A 142 16.99 2.85 3.89
C GLY A 142 16.28 3.97 4.64
N THR A 143 15.00 4.25 4.40
CA THR A 143 14.34 5.43 4.99
C THR A 143 13.13 5.12 5.87
N TYR A 144 12.57 3.91 5.81
CA TYR A 144 11.31 3.61 6.52
C TYR A 144 11.45 3.72 8.05
N THR A 145 12.38 2.98 8.66
CA THR A 145 12.55 3.00 10.11
C THR A 145 12.98 4.38 10.62
N GLU A 146 13.87 5.06 9.91
CA GLU A 146 14.26 6.43 10.24
C GLU A 146 13.09 7.40 10.17
N THR A 147 12.21 7.24 9.18
CA THR A 147 11.00 8.05 8.99
C THR A 147 10.10 8.03 10.22
N LEU A 148 9.99 6.88 10.92
CA LEU A 148 9.16 6.76 12.12
C LEU A 148 9.63 7.65 13.28
N PHE A 149 10.91 8.00 13.31
CA PHE A 149 11.52 8.81 14.37
C PHE A 149 11.83 10.26 13.97
N ARG A 150 11.45 10.67 12.76
CA ARG A 150 11.59 12.04 12.25
C ARG A 150 10.30 12.87 12.42
N ASP A 151 10.32 14.11 11.97
CA ASP A 151 9.12 14.94 11.80
C ASP A 151 8.28 14.39 10.64
N TRP A 152 7.00 14.15 10.87
CA TRP A 152 6.08 13.55 9.89
C TRP A 152 5.42 14.57 8.95
N LYS A 153 5.74 15.87 9.07
CA LYS A 153 5.18 16.90 8.17
C LYS A 153 5.43 16.63 6.69
N PRO A 154 6.63 16.18 6.26
CA PRO A 154 6.86 15.85 4.86
C PRO A 154 5.97 14.72 4.37
N GLN A 155 5.74 13.67 5.19
CA GLN A 155 4.85 12.56 4.82
C GLN A 155 3.40 13.01 4.72
N VAL A 156 2.95 13.91 5.60
CA VAL A 156 1.62 14.52 5.52
C VAL A 156 1.47 15.33 4.23
N ALA A 157 2.47 16.11 3.85
CA ALA A 157 2.48 16.86 2.60
C ALA A 157 2.41 15.93 1.37
N TYR A 158 3.24 14.89 1.34
CA TYR A 158 3.23 13.84 0.32
C TYR A 158 1.85 13.20 0.17
N VAL A 159 1.24 12.75 1.26
CA VAL A 159 -0.09 12.13 1.23
C VAL A 159 -1.13 13.11 0.69
N ARG A 160 -1.12 14.37 1.14
CA ARG A 160 -2.06 15.38 0.67
C ARG A 160 -1.93 15.66 -0.82
N GLU A 161 -0.71 15.77 -1.31
CA GLU A 161 -0.45 16.07 -2.72
C GLU A 161 -0.90 14.93 -3.65
N LEU A 162 -0.69 13.69 -3.26
CA LEU A 162 -1.11 12.52 -4.05
C LEU A 162 -2.61 12.22 -3.95
N VAL A 163 -3.19 12.37 -2.76
CA VAL A 163 -4.57 11.94 -2.51
C VAL A 163 -5.59 12.97 -2.93
N THR A 164 -5.32 14.28 -2.69
CA THR A 164 -6.31 15.35 -2.96
C THR A 164 -6.82 15.36 -4.40
N PRO A 165 -5.97 15.25 -5.44
CA PRO A 165 -6.42 15.26 -6.84
C PRO A 165 -7.32 14.07 -7.20
N LEU A 166 -7.21 12.96 -6.45
CA LEU A 166 -7.90 11.70 -6.72
C LEU A 166 -8.95 11.36 -5.65
N SER A 167 -9.24 12.26 -4.72
CA SER A 167 -10.14 12.01 -3.57
C SER A 167 -11.56 11.57 -3.95
N GLY A 168 -12.04 11.98 -5.12
CA GLY A 168 -13.34 11.58 -5.68
C GLY A 168 -13.24 10.75 -6.96
N ASP A 169 -12.04 10.29 -7.33
CA ASP A 169 -11.78 9.63 -8.60
C ASP A 169 -12.09 8.14 -8.54
N ASP A 170 -13.05 7.69 -9.35
CA ASP A 170 -13.50 6.30 -9.42
C ASP A 170 -12.44 5.34 -9.98
N ARG A 171 -11.36 5.85 -10.56
CA ARG A 171 -10.22 5.03 -11.02
C ARG A 171 -9.38 4.49 -9.85
N VAL A 172 -9.49 5.08 -8.66
CA VAL A 172 -8.86 4.56 -7.44
C VAL A 172 -9.88 3.67 -6.71
N LEU A 173 -9.53 2.40 -6.50
CA LEU A 173 -10.37 1.43 -5.79
C LEU A 173 -10.29 1.62 -4.28
N ILE A 174 -9.07 1.71 -3.76
CA ILE A 174 -8.75 1.74 -2.33
C ILE A 174 -7.34 2.31 -2.15
N TRP A 175 -7.10 3.04 -1.08
CA TRP A 175 -5.77 3.51 -0.70
C TRP A 175 -5.12 2.48 0.22
N ASP A 176 -3.99 1.91 -0.19
CA ASP A 176 -3.14 1.07 0.65
C ASP A 176 -2.11 1.98 1.34
N LEU A 177 -2.23 2.12 2.65
CA LEU A 177 -1.42 3.10 3.37
C LEU A 177 0.05 2.71 3.45
N CYS A 178 0.34 1.42 3.59
CA CYS A 178 1.71 0.93 3.72
C CYS A 178 1.79 -0.56 3.37
N ASN A 179 2.84 -0.92 2.65
CA ASN A 179 3.19 -2.32 2.42
C ASN A 179 3.90 -2.90 3.65
N GLU A 180 3.28 -3.90 4.24
CA GLU A 180 3.84 -4.78 5.26
C GLU A 180 4.52 -4.07 6.45
N PRO A 181 3.81 -3.15 7.13
CA PRO A 181 4.34 -2.59 8.37
C PRO A 181 4.64 -3.69 9.38
N GLN A 182 5.59 -3.42 10.29
CA GLN A 182 6.13 -4.47 11.17
C GLN A 182 5.33 -4.71 12.46
N ALA A 183 4.55 -3.71 12.92
CA ALA A 183 3.88 -3.82 14.21
C ALA A 183 2.85 -4.95 14.23
N HIS A 184 3.07 -5.91 15.11
CA HIS A 184 2.21 -7.06 15.37
C HIS A 184 1.62 -7.03 16.79
N ASP A 185 1.99 -6.04 17.56
CA ASP A 185 1.48 -5.63 18.87
C ASP A 185 1.93 -4.17 19.13
N LEU A 186 1.58 -3.62 20.29
CA LEU A 186 1.99 -2.28 20.71
C LEU A 186 2.94 -2.32 21.92
N GLY A 187 3.69 -3.41 22.08
CA GLY A 187 4.57 -3.63 23.23
C GLY A 187 5.91 -2.89 23.15
N SER A 188 6.36 -2.50 21.95
CA SER A 188 7.62 -1.77 21.75
C SER A 188 7.38 -0.32 21.33
N GLU A 189 8.36 0.56 21.61
CA GLU A 189 8.31 1.96 21.17
C GLU A 189 8.21 2.09 19.64
N VAL A 190 8.96 1.26 18.92
CA VAL A 190 8.93 1.26 17.43
C VAL A 190 7.55 0.91 16.92
N ASN A 191 6.91 -0.12 17.45
CA ASN A 191 5.58 -0.54 17.05
C ASN A 191 4.52 0.52 17.41
N GLN A 192 4.62 1.15 18.57
CA GLN A 192 3.73 2.25 18.96
C GLN A 192 3.89 3.46 18.04
N ARG A 193 5.13 3.80 17.67
CA ARG A 193 5.39 4.89 16.73
C ARG A 193 4.88 4.57 15.32
N GLU A 194 5.10 3.37 14.83
CA GLU A 194 4.57 2.94 13.54
C GLU A 194 3.05 3.02 13.50
N PHE A 195 2.38 2.52 14.55
CA PHE A 195 0.94 2.63 14.67
C PHE A 195 0.46 4.09 14.70
N ALA A 196 1.11 4.95 15.48
CA ALA A 196 0.75 6.36 15.58
C ALA A 196 0.97 7.10 14.25
N TRP A 197 2.05 6.78 13.54
CA TRP A 197 2.35 7.31 12.22
C TRP A 197 1.31 6.86 11.18
N LEU A 198 0.98 5.56 11.11
CA LEU A 198 -0.05 5.05 10.19
C LEU A 198 -1.44 5.59 10.52
N LYS A 199 -1.74 5.83 11.80
CA LYS A 199 -2.96 6.54 12.20
C LYS A 199 -3.00 7.95 11.60
N LEU A 200 -1.92 8.71 11.71
CA LEU A 200 -1.82 10.05 11.10
C LEU A 200 -1.96 9.99 9.58
N VAL A 201 -1.35 9.01 8.91
CA VAL A 201 -1.51 8.80 7.46
C VAL A 201 -2.98 8.53 7.12
N ALA A 202 -3.65 7.65 7.85
CA ALA A 202 -5.07 7.35 7.67
C ALA A 202 -5.95 8.60 7.83
N GLU A 203 -5.72 9.37 8.89
CA GLU A 203 -6.42 10.64 9.15
C GLU A 203 -6.17 11.64 8.02
N THR A 204 -4.92 11.76 7.54
CA THR A 204 -4.57 12.65 6.43
C THR A 204 -5.29 12.28 5.14
N VAL A 205 -5.38 11.00 4.78
CA VAL A 205 -6.15 10.54 3.62
C VAL A 205 -7.63 10.93 3.76
N ARG A 206 -8.21 10.80 4.96
CA ARG A 206 -9.59 11.23 5.23
C ARG A 206 -9.78 12.74 5.13
N ASP A 207 -8.83 13.50 5.65
CA ASP A 207 -8.84 14.97 5.60
C ASP A 207 -8.74 15.52 4.17
N CYS A 208 -8.14 14.76 3.24
CA CYS A 208 -8.16 15.06 1.80
C CYS A 208 -9.55 14.87 1.15
N GLY A 209 -10.54 14.40 1.90
CA GLY A 209 -11.90 14.13 1.38
C GLY A 209 -12.00 12.85 0.57
N ALA A 210 -11.07 11.91 0.71
CA ALA A 210 -11.07 10.65 -0.02
C ALA A 210 -12.35 9.86 0.24
N ARG A 211 -13.08 9.52 -0.84
CA ARG A 211 -14.28 8.67 -0.81
C ARG A 211 -13.94 7.19 -0.91
N GLN A 212 -12.74 6.87 -1.35
CA GLN A 212 -12.26 5.50 -1.42
C GLN A 212 -11.96 4.99 -0.01
N PRO A 213 -12.19 3.69 0.27
CA PRO A 213 -11.77 3.08 1.52
C PRO A 213 -10.25 3.06 1.64
N ILE A 214 -9.77 2.82 2.86
CA ILE A 214 -8.35 2.61 3.15
C ILE A 214 -8.09 1.21 3.64
N THR A 215 -6.90 0.70 3.33
CA THR A 215 -6.38 -0.58 3.79
C THR A 215 -4.90 -0.47 4.16
N ILE A 216 -4.34 -1.51 4.75
CA ILE A 216 -2.91 -1.69 5.00
C ILE A 216 -2.59 -3.13 4.63
N GLY A 217 -1.70 -3.32 3.65
CA GLY A 217 -1.22 -4.64 3.26
C GLY A 217 -0.38 -5.27 4.37
N THR A 218 -0.78 -6.41 4.95
CA THR A 218 -0.13 -6.99 6.13
C THR A 218 0.34 -8.42 5.93
N MET A 219 1.48 -8.79 6.55
CA MET A 219 2.12 -10.09 6.39
C MET A 219 1.38 -11.23 7.07
N ASN A 220 0.73 -10.99 8.21
CA ASN A 220 0.13 -12.06 9.02
C ASN A 220 -1.06 -11.59 9.87
N GLY A 221 -1.74 -12.55 10.50
CA GLY A 221 -2.95 -12.29 11.28
C GLY A 221 -2.79 -11.27 12.41
N LYS A 222 -1.66 -11.28 13.13
CA LYS A 222 -1.41 -10.33 14.24
C LYS A 222 -1.25 -8.91 13.73
N ASN A 223 -0.58 -8.71 12.57
CA ASN A 223 -0.51 -7.40 11.95
C ASN A 223 -1.91 -6.91 11.52
N ILE A 224 -2.75 -7.80 10.94
CA ILE A 224 -4.12 -7.45 10.57
C ILE A 224 -4.89 -6.94 11.80
N GLU A 225 -4.84 -7.68 12.91
CA GLU A 225 -5.53 -7.32 14.15
C GLU A 225 -5.03 -6.00 14.72
N THR A 226 -3.71 -5.78 14.72
CA THR A 226 -3.08 -4.53 15.21
C THR A 226 -3.56 -3.31 14.43
N PHE A 227 -3.62 -3.41 13.10
CA PHE A 227 -4.01 -2.28 12.25
C PHE A 227 -5.52 -2.22 11.93
N ALA A 228 -6.30 -3.21 12.33
CA ALA A 228 -7.75 -3.24 12.09
C ALA A 228 -8.49 -1.95 12.50
N PRO A 229 -8.15 -1.26 13.61
CA PRO A 229 -8.80 0.00 13.98
C PRO A 229 -8.59 1.15 12.99
N LEU A 230 -7.53 1.12 12.19
CA LEU A 230 -7.12 2.22 11.30
C LEU A 230 -7.76 2.15 9.91
N VAL A 231 -8.22 0.97 9.49
CA VAL A 231 -8.63 0.69 8.10
C VAL A 231 -10.12 0.44 7.96
N ASP A 232 -10.65 0.61 6.75
CA ASP A 232 -12.04 0.25 6.43
C ASP A 232 -12.15 -1.19 5.95
N VAL A 233 -11.12 -1.67 5.25
CA VAL A 233 -11.01 -3.01 4.69
C VAL A 233 -9.73 -3.64 5.21
N LEU A 234 -9.81 -4.83 5.78
CA LEU A 234 -8.65 -5.60 6.21
C LEU A 234 -7.92 -6.14 4.98
N CYS A 235 -6.61 -6.36 5.10
CA CYS A 235 -5.82 -6.91 4.02
C CYS A 235 -4.78 -7.91 4.53
N ALA A 236 -4.56 -8.97 3.75
CA ALA A 236 -3.59 -10.01 4.05
C ALA A 236 -2.67 -10.28 2.84
N HIS A 237 -1.43 -10.68 3.14
CA HIS A 237 -0.45 -11.18 2.18
C HIS A 237 -0.16 -12.66 2.48
N PRO A 238 -1.00 -13.60 2.02
CA PRO A 238 -0.71 -15.02 2.19
C PRO A 238 0.45 -15.45 1.28
N TYR A 239 1.48 -16.04 1.88
CA TYR A 239 2.59 -16.68 1.18
C TYR A 239 2.70 -18.14 1.65
N ALA A 240 1.83 -18.99 1.13
CA ALA A 240 1.77 -20.43 1.42
C ALA A 240 2.38 -21.22 0.27
N HIS A 241 3.14 -22.25 0.57
CA HIS A 241 3.78 -23.10 -0.44
C HIS A 241 2.90 -24.27 -0.86
N THR A 242 1.90 -24.61 -0.07
CA THR A 242 0.97 -25.70 -0.33
C THR A 242 -0.49 -25.25 -0.29
N ARG A 243 -1.36 -26.00 -0.96
CA ARG A 243 -2.81 -25.77 -0.94
C ARG A 243 -3.38 -25.81 0.47
N GLY A 244 -2.97 -26.79 1.29
CA GLY A 244 -3.47 -26.95 2.66
C GLY A 244 -3.05 -25.80 3.58
N GLU A 245 -1.83 -25.27 3.44
CA GLU A 245 -1.39 -24.08 4.15
C GLU A 245 -2.25 -22.87 3.79
N LEU A 246 -2.54 -22.65 2.50
CA LEU A 246 -3.37 -21.55 2.06
C LEU A 246 -4.81 -21.68 2.59
N GLU A 247 -5.40 -22.90 2.55
CA GLU A 247 -6.72 -23.17 3.13
C GLU A 247 -6.77 -22.86 4.64
N SER A 248 -5.69 -23.20 5.38
CA SER A 248 -5.56 -22.86 6.80
C SER A 248 -5.50 -21.33 7.04
N LEU A 249 -4.70 -20.60 6.24
CA LEU A 249 -4.63 -19.13 6.32
C LEU A 249 -5.99 -18.50 6.02
N ILE A 250 -6.70 -18.97 4.99
CA ILE A 250 -8.04 -18.50 4.64
C ILE A 250 -9.00 -18.69 5.81
N GLY A 251 -8.97 -19.83 6.50
CA GLY A 251 -9.75 -20.08 7.70
C GLY A 251 -9.49 -19.05 8.80
N GLY A 252 -8.22 -18.72 9.04
CA GLY A 252 -7.79 -17.66 9.97
C GLY A 252 -8.30 -16.28 9.55
N TYR A 253 -8.22 -15.93 8.28
CA TYR A 253 -8.72 -14.64 7.76
C TYR A 253 -10.23 -14.51 7.91
N HIS A 254 -11.00 -15.58 7.73
CA HIS A 254 -12.44 -15.56 7.99
C HIS A 254 -12.77 -15.34 9.46
N ALA A 255 -12.00 -15.90 10.39
CA ALA A 255 -12.16 -15.64 11.82
C ALA A 255 -11.89 -14.16 12.15
N ILE A 256 -10.79 -13.60 11.64
CA ILE A 256 -10.40 -12.20 11.86
C ILE A 256 -11.45 -11.24 11.28
N ARG A 257 -11.88 -11.42 10.01
CA ARG A 257 -12.90 -10.55 9.40
C ARG A 257 -14.21 -10.56 10.15
N THR A 258 -14.58 -11.71 10.71
CA THR A 258 -15.80 -11.86 11.51
C THR A 258 -15.67 -11.13 12.84
N ALA A 259 -14.55 -11.30 13.56
CA ALA A 259 -14.27 -10.64 14.84
C ALA A 259 -14.30 -9.11 14.71
N HIS A 260 -13.71 -8.57 13.64
CA HIS A 260 -13.64 -7.14 13.38
C HIS A 260 -14.85 -6.58 12.62
N ARG A 261 -15.77 -7.42 12.12
CA ARG A 261 -16.92 -7.03 11.29
C ARG A 261 -16.53 -6.17 10.08
N LYS A 262 -15.42 -6.51 9.45
CA LYS A 262 -14.89 -5.81 8.28
C LYS A 262 -14.66 -6.78 7.13
N SER A 263 -14.80 -6.29 5.91
CA SER A 263 -14.37 -7.04 4.73
C SER A 263 -12.84 -7.23 4.77
N LEU A 264 -12.36 -8.30 4.14
CA LEU A 264 -10.94 -8.58 3.99
C LEU A 264 -10.65 -8.89 2.53
N LEU A 265 -9.55 -8.35 2.00
CA LEU A 265 -9.04 -8.64 0.67
C LEU A 265 -7.58 -9.12 0.73
N VAL A 266 -7.10 -9.65 -0.39
CA VAL A 266 -5.70 -10.01 -0.60
C VAL A 266 -5.15 -9.16 -1.74
N ASN A 267 -4.23 -8.23 -1.43
CA ASN A 267 -3.62 -7.35 -2.42
C ASN A 267 -2.16 -7.69 -2.75
N GLU A 268 -1.63 -8.76 -2.16
CA GLU A 268 -0.36 -9.37 -2.53
C GLU A 268 -0.35 -10.85 -2.16
N CYS A 269 0.04 -11.71 -3.11
CA CYS A 269 0.13 -13.14 -2.87
C CYS A 269 0.92 -13.85 -3.98
N ILE A 270 1.00 -15.18 -3.86
CA ILE A 270 1.60 -16.12 -4.81
C ILE A 270 3.13 -16.08 -4.73
N PRO A 271 3.73 -16.97 -3.93
CA PRO A 271 5.18 -17.08 -3.75
C PRO A 271 5.91 -17.33 -5.07
N GLY A 272 7.20 -17.05 -5.08
CA GLY A 272 8.08 -17.32 -6.20
C GLY A 272 8.16 -18.82 -6.54
N SER A 273 8.68 -19.11 -7.71
CA SER A 273 8.83 -20.48 -8.21
C SER A 273 10.12 -20.67 -8.99
N LEU A 274 10.65 -21.89 -9.01
CA LEU A 274 11.88 -22.21 -9.72
C LEU A 274 11.63 -22.59 -11.19
N SER A 275 10.37 -22.89 -11.56
CA SER A 275 9.97 -23.25 -12.92
C SER A 275 8.58 -22.70 -13.27
N ASP A 276 8.32 -22.54 -14.57
CA ASP A 276 7.00 -22.11 -15.05
C ASP A 276 5.91 -23.12 -14.67
N ALA A 277 6.21 -24.42 -14.71
CA ALA A 277 5.26 -25.46 -14.30
C ALA A 277 4.84 -25.35 -12.82
N THR A 278 5.80 -25.14 -11.91
CA THR A 278 5.51 -24.91 -10.49
C THR A 278 4.75 -23.59 -10.31
N ARG A 279 5.16 -22.52 -11.02
CA ARG A 279 4.48 -21.24 -10.99
C ARG A 279 3.01 -21.36 -11.38
N ALA A 280 2.72 -22.10 -12.45
CA ALA A 280 1.37 -22.33 -12.94
C ALA A 280 0.51 -23.10 -11.93
N GLN A 281 1.04 -24.15 -11.30
CA GLN A 281 0.33 -24.92 -10.29
C GLN A 281 -0.01 -24.06 -9.06
N VAL A 282 0.96 -23.31 -8.55
CA VAL A 282 0.76 -22.41 -7.40
C VAL A 282 -0.25 -21.32 -7.74
N ALA A 283 -0.08 -20.63 -8.87
CA ALA A 283 -1.02 -19.60 -9.30
C ALA A 283 -2.45 -20.12 -9.42
N ARG A 284 -2.63 -21.34 -9.93
CA ARG A 284 -3.95 -21.96 -10.11
C ARG A 284 -4.67 -22.14 -8.77
N PHE A 285 -4.05 -22.81 -7.78
CA PHE A 285 -4.75 -23.02 -6.52
C PHE A 285 -4.95 -21.72 -5.71
N TYR A 286 -4.05 -20.76 -5.82
CA TYR A 286 -4.24 -19.43 -5.19
C TYR A 286 -5.45 -18.70 -5.76
N THR A 287 -5.53 -18.57 -7.08
CA THR A 287 -6.62 -17.83 -7.73
C THR A 287 -7.97 -18.50 -7.50
N GLU A 288 -8.02 -19.85 -7.49
CA GLU A 288 -9.23 -20.61 -7.19
C GLU A 288 -9.71 -20.43 -5.75
N LEU A 289 -8.82 -20.68 -4.78
CA LEU A 289 -9.18 -20.67 -3.36
C LEU A 289 -9.52 -19.27 -2.85
N LEU A 290 -8.71 -18.26 -3.20
CA LEU A 290 -8.94 -16.89 -2.74
C LEU A 290 -10.20 -16.27 -3.34
N SER A 291 -10.47 -16.52 -4.63
CA SER A 291 -11.73 -16.07 -5.26
C SER A 291 -12.95 -16.76 -4.64
N ALA A 292 -12.89 -18.07 -4.43
CA ALA A 292 -13.97 -18.83 -3.81
C ALA A 292 -14.24 -18.39 -2.35
N ALA A 293 -13.19 -17.95 -1.65
CA ALA A 293 -13.29 -17.46 -0.28
C ALA A 293 -13.79 -16.00 -0.17
N GLY A 294 -14.07 -15.31 -1.28
CA GLY A 294 -14.49 -13.92 -1.29
C GLY A 294 -13.37 -12.92 -0.92
N LEU A 295 -12.10 -13.31 -1.08
CA LEU A 295 -10.95 -12.49 -0.72
C LEU A 295 -10.30 -11.82 -1.93
N GLY A 296 -10.42 -12.41 -3.14
CA GLY A 296 -9.72 -11.97 -4.34
C GLY A 296 -8.21 -12.23 -4.27
N TRP A 297 -7.51 -11.88 -5.33
CA TRP A 297 -6.07 -12.08 -5.40
C TRP A 297 -5.39 -10.98 -6.21
N MET A 298 -4.19 -10.60 -5.78
CA MET A 298 -3.27 -9.78 -6.55
C MET A 298 -1.88 -10.42 -6.50
N GLY A 299 -1.43 -10.90 -7.65
CA GLY A 299 -0.18 -11.66 -7.74
C GLY A 299 1.06 -10.75 -7.66
N TRP A 300 2.05 -11.18 -6.93
CA TRP A 300 3.40 -10.63 -6.96
C TRP A 300 4.22 -11.42 -7.98
N ALA A 301 4.75 -10.84 -9.07
CA ALA A 301 4.53 -9.52 -9.61
C ALA A 301 4.12 -9.63 -11.08
N LEU A 302 3.71 -8.50 -11.71
CA LEU A 302 3.18 -8.55 -13.07
C LEU A 302 4.20 -9.01 -14.11
N ARG A 303 5.28 -8.24 -14.32
CA ARG A 303 6.26 -8.41 -15.41
C ARG A 303 7.70 -8.50 -14.89
N GLU A 304 8.51 -9.32 -15.53
CA GLU A 304 9.94 -9.39 -15.31
C GLU A 304 10.63 -8.08 -15.75
N GLY A 305 11.39 -7.49 -14.83
CA GLY A 305 12.04 -6.20 -15.04
C GLY A 305 13.46 -6.15 -14.49
N LYS A 306 13.89 -4.94 -14.14
CA LYS A 306 15.21 -4.68 -13.58
C LYS A 306 15.29 -4.96 -12.08
N ALA A 307 14.17 -4.83 -11.35
CA ALA A 307 14.14 -5.03 -9.90
C ALA A 307 14.47 -6.49 -9.54
N ILE A 308 15.25 -6.67 -8.47
CA ILE A 308 15.75 -7.99 -8.06
C ILE A 308 14.62 -8.98 -7.77
N SER A 309 13.54 -8.56 -7.15
CA SER A 309 12.36 -9.37 -6.86
C SER A 309 11.58 -9.84 -8.10
N THR A 310 11.81 -9.20 -9.25
CA THR A 310 11.16 -9.55 -10.52
C THR A 310 12.05 -10.30 -11.51
N ARG A 311 13.34 -10.44 -11.22
CA ARG A 311 14.29 -11.08 -12.13
C ARG A 311 14.29 -12.59 -11.99
N ARG A 312 14.35 -13.29 -13.13
CA ARG A 312 14.46 -14.74 -13.16
C ARG A 312 15.91 -15.24 -13.00
N ASP A 313 16.87 -14.47 -13.47
CA ASP A 313 18.26 -14.87 -13.63
C ASP A 313 19.12 -14.66 -12.38
N ARG A 314 18.55 -14.11 -11.31
CA ARG A 314 19.26 -13.86 -10.07
C ARG A 314 18.53 -14.37 -8.85
N TYR A 315 19.30 -15.05 -8.02
CA TYR A 315 18.95 -15.35 -6.63
C TYR A 315 19.81 -14.46 -5.77
N ASP A 316 19.17 -13.69 -4.92
CA ASP A 316 19.87 -12.85 -3.98
C ASP A 316 20.59 -13.70 -2.93
N ALA A 317 21.89 -13.40 -2.69
CA ALA A 317 22.67 -14.04 -1.63
C ALA A 317 22.06 -13.82 -0.23
N ASN A 318 21.32 -12.74 -0.04
CA ASN A 318 20.60 -12.42 1.20
C ASN A 318 19.22 -13.08 1.30
N GLY A 319 18.74 -13.77 0.26
CA GLY A 319 17.58 -14.62 0.28
C GLY A 319 16.28 -14.02 -0.25
N ILE A 320 16.26 -12.81 -0.80
CA ILE A 320 15.04 -12.20 -1.36
C ILE A 320 14.42 -13.07 -2.46
N ASN A 321 15.24 -13.69 -3.32
CA ASN A 321 14.78 -14.55 -4.41
C ASN A 321 15.08 -16.04 -4.19
N ARG A 322 15.19 -16.51 -2.95
CA ARG A 322 15.40 -17.94 -2.66
C ARG A 322 14.30 -18.82 -3.22
N GLU A 323 13.09 -18.30 -3.29
CA GLU A 323 11.91 -19.00 -3.80
C GLU A 323 11.80 -18.99 -5.33
N GLY A 324 12.73 -18.32 -6.02
CA GLY A 324 12.73 -18.20 -7.48
C GLY A 324 12.11 -16.90 -8.00
N PHE A 325 11.60 -16.94 -9.22
CA PHE A 325 11.01 -15.78 -9.87
C PHE A 325 9.50 -15.65 -9.56
N HIS A 326 9.03 -14.41 -9.50
CA HIS A 326 7.64 -14.06 -9.19
C HIS A 326 6.78 -13.65 -10.40
N PRO A 327 7.32 -13.03 -11.48
CA PRO A 327 6.51 -12.44 -12.53
C PRO A 327 5.66 -13.44 -13.31
N PHE A 328 4.48 -12.97 -13.72
CA PHE A 328 3.55 -13.71 -14.59
C PHE A 328 3.90 -13.53 -16.07
N PHE A 329 4.46 -12.38 -16.44
CA PHE A 329 4.92 -12.10 -17.79
C PHE A 329 6.45 -12.06 -17.85
N THR A 330 6.99 -12.55 -18.96
CA THR A 330 8.42 -12.46 -19.26
C THR A 330 8.80 -10.99 -19.53
N LYS A 331 10.10 -10.70 -19.58
CA LYS A 331 10.63 -9.39 -19.96
C LYS A 331 10.09 -8.91 -21.32
N ALA A 332 9.89 -9.84 -22.27
CA ALA A 332 9.33 -9.55 -23.58
C ALA A 332 7.80 -9.37 -23.60
N GLY A 333 7.13 -9.38 -22.43
CA GLY A 333 5.68 -9.23 -22.37
C GLY A 333 4.87 -10.49 -22.74
N ARG A 334 5.51 -11.66 -22.82
CA ARG A 334 4.81 -12.92 -23.08
C ARG A 334 4.32 -13.53 -21.75
N LEU A 335 3.06 -13.95 -21.68
CA LEU A 335 2.55 -14.73 -20.56
C LEU A 335 3.38 -16.01 -20.40
N ARG A 336 3.75 -16.37 -19.16
CA ARG A 336 4.54 -17.56 -18.88
C ARG A 336 3.73 -18.84 -19.10
N ASP A 337 4.42 -19.89 -19.52
CA ASP A 337 3.83 -21.16 -19.88
C ASP A 337 3.01 -21.78 -18.70
N GLY A 338 1.84 -22.29 -19.00
CA GLY A 338 0.92 -22.88 -18.03
C GLY A 338 0.00 -21.87 -17.32
N LEU A 339 0.16 -20.57 -17.56
CA LEU A 339 -0.71 -19.52 -17.01
C LEU A 339 -1.87 -19.15 -17.95
N GLU A 340 -2.04 -19.84 -19.07
CA GLU A 340 -3.07 -19.57 -20.09
C GLU A 340 -4.48 -19.62 -19.52
N PHE A 341 -4.73 -20.36 -18.44
CA PHE A 341 -6.01 -20.40 -17.74
C PHE A 341 -6.47 -19.02 -17.23
N LEU A 342 -5.55 -18.09 -17.02
CA LEU A 342 -5.88 -16.72 -16.62
C LEU A 342 -6.52 -15.91 -17.76
N THR A 343 -6.38 -16.35 -19.01
CA THR A 343 -7.01 -15.70 -20.18
C THR A 343 -8.47 -16.10 -20.34
N GLU A 344 -8.95 -17.09 -19.59
CA GLU A 344 -10.35 -17.47 -19.59
C GLU A 344 -11.21 -16.41 -18.89
N ARG A 345 -12.42 -16.17 -19.39
CA ARG A 345 -13.35 -15.21 -18.79
C ARG A 345 -13.68 -15.62 -17.34
N PRO A 346 -13.45 -14.73 -16.36
CA PRO A 346 -13.76 -15.05 -14.98
C PRO A 346 -15.27 -15.15 -14.74
N LYS A 347 -15.65 -16.08 -13.86
CA LYS A 347 -17.05 -16.26 -13.44
C LYS A 347 -17.56 -15.06 -12.63
N LEU A 348 -16.69 -14.50 -11.78
CA LEU A 348 -17.00 -13.31 -10.98
C LEU A 348 -16.44 -12.08 -11.67
N ARG A 349 -17.27 -11.05 -11.83
CA ARG A 349 -16.89 -9.77 -12.41
C ARG A 349 -16.85 -8.70 -11.33
N ALA A 350 -15.97 -7.73 -11.52
CA ALA A 350 -15.97 -6.56 -10.67
C ALA A 350 -17.25 -5.73 -10.89
N PRO A 351 -17.73 -5.03 -9.87
CA PRO A 351 -18.99 -4.27 -9.95
C PRO A 351 -19.06 -3.20 -11.05
N TRP A 352 -17.92 -2.76 -11.56
CA TRP A 352 -17.83 -1.78 -12.66
C TRP A 352 -17.59 -2.39 -14.05
N GLU A 353 -17.33 -3.70 -14.13
CA GLU A 353 -17.15 -4.38 -15.42
C GLU A 353 -18.52 -4.58 -16.09
N LYS A 354 -18.67 -3.99 -17.28
CA LYS A 354 -19.88 -4.17 -18.12
C LYS A 354 -19.82 -5.51 -18.86
N ASP A 355 -20.99 -6.00 -19.27
CA ASP A 355 -21.16 -7.20 -20.10
C ASP A 355 -20.48 -7.10 -21.46
#